data_bd2dad35ac665c7fda547da650a4b13a
#
_entry.id   bd2dad35ac665c7fda547da650a4b13a
#
_cell.length_a   1.000
_cell.length_b   1.000
_cell.length_c   1.000
_cell.angle_alpha   90.00
_cell.angle_beta   90.00
_cell.angle_gamma   90.00
#
_symmetry.space_group_name_H-M   'P 1'
#
loop_
_entity.id
_entity.type
_entity.pdbx_description
1 polymer ?
#
loop_
_entity_poly.entity_id
_entity_poly.type
_entity_poly.pdbx_seq_one_letter_code
_entity_poly.pdbx_strand_id
1 'polypeptide(L)'
;EEKRDRADFALWKAAAPEHIMRWSSPWGVGYPGWHIECSAMATKYLGTQFDIHGGGMDLLFPHHESEIAQSTICNHVAPVRYWMHNNMITINGRKMGKSYNNVIKLTELFAGTHPELTQAYHPMTVRFFILQSHYRSTLDFSNEALQAAEKGLKRLWDAYEGLSSPNWTATLTHVEAGDASLDAEVNRLLNEIPEFVNDDFNTAKALANLFELVSTLNSVKDGLISITALSSSTIARLKT
;
A
#
# COMPACT_ATOMS: atom_id res chain seq x y z
N GLU A 1 -3.09 -32.49 25.74
CA GLU A 1 -3.00 -31.86 24.41
C GLU A 1 -3.74 -32.75 23.40
N GLU A 2 -4.74 -32.18 22.74
CA GLU A 2 -5.58 -32.94 21.78
C GLU A 2 -4.98 -32.95 20.36
N LYS A 3 -3.90 -32.22 20.12
CA LYS A 3 -3.20 -32.17 18.84
C LYS A 3 -2.40 -33.47 18.60
N ARG A 4 -2.51 -34.01 17.38
CA ARG A 4 -1.67 -35.13 16.91
C ARG A 4 -0.38 -34.65 16.30
N ASP A 5 -0.41 -33.47 15.66
CA ASP A 5 0.75 -32.80 15.06
C ASP A 5 0.82 -31.34 15.51
N ARG A 6 2.01 -30.74 15.43
CA ARG A 6 2.21 -29.31 15.76
C ARG A 6 1.46 -28.37 14.83
N ALA A 7 1.25 -28.78 13.59
CA ALA A 7 0.53 -28.00 12.58
C ALA A 7 -1.00 -28.07 12.75
N ASP A 8 -1.53 -29.00 13.59
CA ASP A 8 -2.95 -29.11 13.83
C ASP A 8 -3.51 -27.83 14.44
N PHE A 9 -4.68 -27.41 13.97
CA PHE A 9 -5.39 -26.23 14.45
C PHE A 9 -6.85 -26.56 14.76
N ALA A 10 -7.46 -25.77 15.66
CA ALA A 10 -8.82 -26.02 16.09
C ALA A 10 -9.84 -25.57 15.04
N LEU A 11 -10.72 -26.47 14.62
CA LEU A 11 -11.87 -26.16 13.77
C LEU A 11 -13.06 -25.70 14.61
N TRP A 12 -13.28 -26.36 15.76
CA TRP A 12 -14.34 -26.05 16.72
C TRP A 12 -13.77 -26.00 18.13
N LYS A 13 -14.17 -25.00 18.91
CA LYS A 13 -13.71 -24.80 20.29
C LYS A 13 -14.89 -24.90 21.24
N ALA A 14 -14.72 -25.58 22.37
CA ALA A 14 -15.71 -25.60 23.43
C ALA A 14 -15.94 -24.19 24.00
N ALA A 15 -17.18 -23.77 24.16
CA ALA A 15 -17.52 -22.47 24.71
C ALA A 15 -17.81 -22.58 26.21
N ALA A 16 -17.18 -21.73 27.00
CA ALA A 16 -17.56 -21.53 28.40
C ALA A 16 -18.98 -20.93 28.49
N PRO A 17 -19.68 -21.12 29.63
CA PRO A 17 -21.07 -20.66 29.78
C PRO A 17 -21.26 -19.16 29.51
N GLU A 18 -20.26 -18.34 29.82
CA GLU A 18 -20.22 -16.89 29.65
C GLU A 18 -19.77 -16.41 28.27
N HIS A 19 -19.35 -17.33 27.39
CA HIS A 19 -18.85 -16.98 26.06
C HIS A 19 -19.97 -16.44 25.18
N ILE A 20 -19.78 -15.26 24.57
CA ILE A 20 -20.80 -14.58 23.75
C ILE A 20 -21.15 -15.40 22.51
N MET A 21 -20.15 -15.93 21.80
CA MET A 21 -20.35 -16.78 20.63
C MET A 21 -20.51 -18.23 21.04
N ARG A 22 -21.73 -18.77 20.91
CA ARG A 22 -22.07 -20.12 21.33
C ARG A 22 -23.12 -20.73 20.42
N TRP A 23 -22.83 -21.88 19.89
CA TRP A 23 -23.78 -22.67 19.07
C TRP A 23 -23.72 -24.13 19.46
N SER A 24 -24.86 -24.82 19.33
CA SER A 24 -24.92 -26.27 19.44
C SER A 24 -24.29 -26.92 18.21
N SER A 25 -23.52 -27.98 18.41
CA SER A 25 -22.92 -28.77 17.34
C SER A 25 -22.86 -30.24 17.73
N PRO A 26 -22.54 -31.17 16.79
CA PRO A 26 -22.30 -32.57 17.11
C PRO A 26 -21.16 -32.79 18.12
N TRP A 27 -20.25 -31.82 18.26
CA TRP A 27 -19.10 -31.84 19.18
C TRP A 27 -19.37 -31.12 20.51
N GLY A 28 -20.61 -30.71 20.75
CA GLY A 28 -21.02 -29.95 21.94
C GLY A 28 -21.26 -28.47 21.66
N VAL A 29 -21.55 -27.72 22.71
CA VAL A 29 -21.73 -26.27 22.64
C VAL A 29 -20.37 -25.61 22.48
N GLY A 30 -20.20 -24.82 21.40
CA GLY A 30 -18.93 -24.22 21.08
C GLY A 30 -19.01 -23.10 20.05
N TYR A 31 -17.87 -22.75 19.50
CA TYR A 31 -17.72 -21.74 18.46
C TYR A 31 -16.61 -22.12 17.48
N PRO A 32 -16.64 -21.60 16.23
CA PRO A 32 -15.65 -21.93 15.22
C PRO A 32 -14.25 -21.41 15.62
N GLY A 33 -13.22 -22.11 15.17
CA GLY A 33 -11.86 -21.59 15.20
C GLY A 33 -11.71 -20.40 14.24
N TRP A 34 -10.81 -19.49 14.54
CA TRP A 34 -10.62 -18.27 13.78
C TRP A 34 -10.39 -18.50 12.26
N HIS A 35 -9.63 -19.52 11.90
CA HIS A 35 -9.29 -19.78 10.49
C HIS A 35 -10.52 -20.19 9.66
N ILE A 36 -11.43 -20.98 10.24
CA ILE A 36 -12.62 -21.44 9.53
C ILE A 36 -13.64 -20.32 9.31
N GLU A 37 -13.64 -19.29 10.15
CA GLU A 37 -14.48 -18.10 9.96
C GLU A 37 -14.15 -17.43 8.62
N CYS A 38 -12.85 -17.18 8.37
CA CYS A 38 -12.40 -16.56 7.12
C CYS A 38 -12.64 -17.48 5.92
N SER A 39 -12.32 -18.77 6.01
CA SER A 39 -12.56 -19.74 4.93
C SER A 39 -14.03 -19.83 4.55
N ALA A 40 -14.93 -19.88 5.53
CA ALA A 40 -16.37 -19.95 5.30
C ALA A 40 -16.93 -18.64 4.71
N MET A 41 -16.53 -17.49 5.22
CA MET A 41 -16.95 -16.18 4.70
C MET A 41 -16.44 -15.95 3.29
N ALA A 42 -15.18 -16.24 3.01
CA ALA A 42 -14.60 -16.11 1.68
C ALA A 42 -15.35 -16.98 0.67
N THR A 43 -15.55 -18.28 0.99
CA THR A 43 -16.31 -19.19 0.12
C THR A 43 -17.74 -18.70 -0.12
N LYS A 44 -18.41 -18.18 0.92
CA LYS A 44 -19.79 -17.71 0.81
C LYS A 44 -19.96 -16.46 -0.06
N TYR A 45 -19.05 -15.50 0.07
CA TYR A 45 -19.22 -14.17 -0.56
C TYR A 45 -18.41 -13.98 -1.82
N LEU A 46 -17.28 -14.67 -1.97
CA LEU A 46 -16.35 -14.53 -3.09
C LEU A 46 -16.29 -15.79 -3.98
N GLY A 47 -16.84 -16.91 -3.51
CA GLY A 47 -16.78 -18.18 -4.21
C GLY A 47 -15.64 -19.08 -3.73
N THR A 48 -15.51 -20.24 -4.36
CA THR A 48 -14.51 -21.26 -3.99
C THR A 48 -13.07 -20.87 -4.34
N GLN A 49 -12.91 -19.95 -5.27
CA GLN A 49 -11.62 -19.35 -5.64
C GLN A 49 -11.85 -17.88 -5.97
N PHE A 50 -11.01 -16.99 -5.43
CA PHE A 50 -11.04 -15.56 -5.68
C PHE A 50 -9.63 -15.02 -6.01
N ASP A 51 -9.53 -13.75 -6.44
CA ASP A 51 -8.30 -13.26 -7.05
C ASP A 51 -7.23 -12.93 -6.02
N ILE A 52 -7.54 -12.09 -5.01
CA ILE A 52 -6.54 -11.56 -4.09
C ILE A 52 -6.99 -11.74 -2.64
N HIS A 53 -6.11 -12.29 -1.80
CA HIS A 53 -6.24 -12.32 -0.35
C HIS A 53 -5.03 -11.62 0.27
N GLY A 54 -5.28 -10.67 1.14
CA GLY A 54 -4.22 -9.89 1.78
C GLY A 54 -4.25 -9.96 3.29
N GLY A 55 -3.09 -9.76 3.91
CA GLY A 55 -2.96 -9.67 5.35
C GLY A 55 -1.57 -9.23 5.78
N GLY A 56 -1.35 -9.11 7.08
CA GLY A 56 -0.01 -8.89 7.62
C GLY A 56 0.88 -10.13 7.48
N MET A 57 2.19 -9.95 7.47
CA MET A 57 3.16 -11.05 7.45
C MET A 57 2.99 -12.02 8.63
N ASP A 58 2.45 -11.56 9.74
CA ASP A 58 2.14 -12.36 10.92
C ASP A 58 0.97 -13.34 10.70
N LEU A 59 0.13 -13.10 9.69
CA LEU A 59 -0.95 -14.01 9.30
C LEU A 59 -0.51 -15.11 8.34
N LEU A 60 0.68 -14.99 7.71
CA LEU A 60 1.17 -16.00 6.78
C LEU A 60 1.10 -17.40 7.41
N PHE A 61 1.62 -17.51 8.62
CA PHE A 61 1.54 -18.73 9.42
C PHE A 61 1.14 -18.36 10.87
N PRO A 62 0.17 -19.08 11.47
CA PRO A 62 -0.55 -20.25 10.93
C PRO A 62 -1.86 -19.93 10.18
N HIS A 63 -2.31 -18.66 10.14
CA HIS A 63 -3.68 -18.30 9.75
C HIS A 63 -3.97 -18.62 8.27
N HIS A 64 -3.23 -18.02 7.34
CA HIS A 64 -3.45 -18.21 5.90
C HIS A 64 -3.13 -19.64 5.44
N GLU A 65 -2.10 -20.27 6.00
CA GLU A 65 -1.82 -21.69 5.74
C GLU A 65 -2.98 -22.60 6.18
N SER A 66 -3.61 -22.28 7.30
CA SER A 66 -4.80 -22.99 7.77
C SER A 66 -6.01 -22.78 6.86
N GLU A 67 -6.20 -21.57 6.33
CA GLU A 67 -7.25 -21.27 5.35
C GLU A 67 -7.02 -22.02 4.03
N ILE A 68 -5.77 -22.10 3.56
CA ILE A 68 -5.41 -22.89 2.37
C ILE A 68 -5.77 -24.36 2.60
N ALA A 69 -5.38 -24.94 3.74
CA ALA A 69 -5.68 -26.32 4.07
C ALA A 69 -7.19 -26.59 4.10
N GLN A 70 -7.97 -25.75 4.80
CA GLN A 70 -9.42 -25.88 4.92
C GLN A 70 -10.12 -25.79 3.57
N SER A 71 -9.84 -24.73 2.81
CA SER A 71 -10.52 -24.44 1.56
C SER A 71 -10.15 -25.45 0.47
N THR A 72 -8.89 -25.88 0.41
CA THR A 72 -8.45 -26.90 -0.57
C THR A 72 -9.11 -28.23 -0.31
N ILE A 73 -9.23 -28.64 0.95
CA ILE A 73 -9.91 -29.90 1.30
C ILE A 73 -11.41 -29.82 1.03
N CYS A 74 -12.06 -28.71 1.41
CA CYS A 74 -13.52 -28.58 1.27
C CYS A 74 -13.96 -28.30 -0.17
N ASN A 75 -13.23 -27.50 -0.90
CA ASN A 75 -13.62 -27.02 -2.24
C ASN A 75 -12.85 -27.71 -3.39
N HIS A 76 -11.86 -28.55 -3.08
CA HIS A 76 -10.98 -29.24 -4.05
C HIS A 76 -10.23 -28.28 -5.01
N VAL A 77 -10.02 -27.03 -4.59
CA VAL A 77 -9.31 -26.02 -5.36
C VAL A 77 -8.58 -25.07 -4.39
N ALA A 78 -7.43 -24.54 -4.84
CA ALA A 78 -6.75 -23.48 -4.09
C ALA A 78 -7.66 -22.24 -3.98
N PRO A 79 -7.85 -21.68 -2.77
CA PRO A 79 -8.85 -20.63 -2.56
C PRO A 79 -8.50 -19.30 -3.24
N VAL A 80 -7.23 -19.03 -3.47
CA VAL A 80 -6.73 -17.71 -3.85
C VAL A 80 -5.70 -17.82 -4.97
N ARG A 81 -5.77 -16.90 -5.93
CA ARG A 81 -4.79 -16.81 -7.02
C ARG A 81 -3.53 -16.08 -6.60
N TYR A 82 -3.69 -14.98 -5.83
CA TYR A 82 -2.58 -14.11 -5.39
C TYR A 82 -2.69 -13.80 -3.91
N TRP A 83 -1.64 -14.11 -3.16
CA TRP A 83 -1.49 -13.74 -1.76
C TRP A 83 -0.64 -12.48 -1.63
N MET A 84 -1.14 -11.52 -0.88
CA MET A 84 -0.42 -10.27 -0.61
C MET A 84 -0.19 -10.11 0.90
N HIS A 85 1.08 -10.02 1.31
CA HIS A 85 1.43 -9.84 2.72
C HIS A 85 2.19 -8.53 2.91
N ASN A 86 1.57 -7.59 3.63
CA ASN A 86 2.23 -6.37 4.04
C ASN A 86 3.00 -6.59 5.34
N ASN A 87 4.10 -5.84 5.49
CA ASN A 87 4.88 -5.89 6.72
C ASN A 87 4.25 -4.99 7.80
N MET A 88 4.82 -5.06 9.01
CA MET A 88 4.31 -4.35 10.17
C MET A 88 4.68 -2.86 10.14
N ILE A 89 3.90 -2.07 10.90
CA ILE A 89 4.21 -0.68 11.21
C ILE A 89 4.93 -0.64 12.56
N THR A 90 6.01 0.13 12.61
CA THR A 90 6.68 0.50 13.86
C THR A 90 6.44 1.98 14.16
N ILE A 91 6.57 2.36 15.41
CA ILE A 91 6.51 3.74 15.89
C ILE A 91 7.85 4.05 16.54
N ASN A 92 8.64 4.94 15.96
CA ASN A 92 9.98 5.28 16.43
C ASN A 92 10.84 4.00 16.66
N GLY A 93 10.84 3.08 15.69
CA GLY A 93 11.58 1.82 15.72
C GLY A 93 10.97 0.73 16.61
N ARG A 94 9.86 0.98 17.30
CA ARG A 94 9.18 0.00 18.17
C ARG A 94 7.92 -0.54 17.51
N LYS A 95 7.70 -1.86 17.62
CA LYS A 95 6.46 -2.47 17.13
C LYS A 95 5.23 -1.73 17.67
N MET A 96 4.31 -1.35 16.79
CA MET A 96 3.03 -0.78 17.21
C MET A 96 2.15 -1.87 17.83
N GLY A 97 1.61 -1.62 19.01
CA GLY A 97 0.73 -2.57 19.69
C GLY A 97 0.09 -2.02 20.95
N LYS A 98 -1.09 -2.52 21.28
CA LYS A 98 -1.83 -2.09 22.48
C LYS A 98 -1.03 -2.34 23.76
N SER A 99 -0.28 -3.43 23.86
CA SER A 99 0.55 -3.76 25.00
C SER A 99 1.73 -2.79 25.22
N TYR A 100 2.11 -2.05 24.17
CA TYR A 100 3.16 -1.03 24.24
C TYR A 100 2.61 0.39 24.42
N ASN A 101 1.28 0.52 24.46
CA ASN A 101 0.57 1.81 24.57
C ASN A 101 1.05 2.86 23.54
N ASN A 102 1.41 2.42 22.33
CA ASN A 102 1.92 3.26 21.25
C ASN A 102 1.07 3.18 19.97
N VAL A 103 -0.20 2.82 20.10
CA VAL A 103 -1.12 2.75 18.94
C VAL A 103 -1.60 4.16 18.63
N ILE A 104 -1.31 4.64 17.43
CA ILE A 104 -1.84 5.90 16.89
C ILE A 104 -3.09 5.58 16.08
N LYS A 105 -4.25 6.11 16.49
CA LYS A 105 -5.49 5.97 15.72
C LYS A 105 -5.52 6.96 14.57
N LEU A 106 -6.16 6.61 13.46
CA LEU A 106 -6.32 7.52 12.33
C LEU A 106 -6.98 8.85 12.72
N THR A 107 -7.95 8.80 13.62
CA THR A 107 -8.62 10.01 14.17
C THR A 107 -7.65 10.92 14.90
N GLU A 108 -6.73 10.36 15.68
CA GLU A 108 -5.70 11.11 16.40
C GLU A 108 -4.66 11.68 15.44
N LEU A 109 -4.31 10.91 14.40
CA LEU A 109 -3.38 11.32 13.36
C LEU A 109 -3.91 12.52 12.57
N PHE A 110 -5.18 12.46 12.16
CA PHE A 110 -5.81 13.53 11.39
C PHE A 110 -6.16 14.76 12.24
N ALA A 111 -6.37 14.60 13.55
CA ALA A 111 -6.60 15.69 14.48
C ALA A 111 -5.31 16.24 15.13
N GLY A 112 -4.17 15.54 15.00
CA GLY A 112 -2.91 15.92 15.65
C GLY A 112 -2.95 15.83 17.18
N THR A 113 -3.76 14.92 17.74
CA THR A 113 -4.00 14.86 19.20
C THR A 113 -3.16 13.80 19.91
N HIS A 114 -2.43 12.95 19.17
CA HIS A 114 -1.55 11.94 19.77
C HIS A 114 -0.25 12.59 20.28
N PRO A 115 0.28 12.19 21.45
CA PRO A 115 1.49 12.79 22.05
C PRO A 115 2.74 12.73 21.16
N GLU A 116 2.86 11.71 20.31
CA GLU A 116 3.97 11.54 19.35
C GLU A 116 3.87 12.46 18.12
N LEU A 117 2.79 13.23 17.99
CA LEU A 117 2.54 14.10 16.85
C LEU A 117 2.63 15.57 17.26
N THR A 118 3.28 16.38 16.44
CA THR A 118 3.39 17.83 16.68
C THR A 118 2.32 18.64 15.94
N GLN A 119 1.59 17.99 15.02
CA GLN A 119 0.55 18.61 14.20
C GLN A 119 -0.47 17.59 13.68
N ALA A 120 -1.56 18.08 13.14
CA ALA A 120 -2.50 17.30 12.35
C ALA A 120 -1.93 17.01 10.97
N TYR A 121 -2.20 15.82 10.43
CA TYR A 121 -1.76 15.43 9.09
C TYR A 121 -2.96 15.15 8.18
N HIS A 122 -2.90 15.70 6.98
CA HIS A 122 -3.92 15.42 5.98
C HIS A 122 -3.87 13.92 5.57
N PRO A 123 -5.03 13.26 5.34
CA PRO A 123 -5.07 11.84 4.95
C PRO A 123 -4.18 11.51 3.74
N MET A 124 -4.06 12.42 2.77
CA MET A 124 -3.19 12.23 1.60
C MET A 124 -1.70 12.25 1.95
N THR A 125 -1.28 13.00 2.97
CA THR A 125 0.10 12.96 3.48
C THR A 125 0.42 11.58 4.05
N VAL A 126 -0.50 11.01 4.83
CA VAL A 126 -0.35 9.67 5.41
C VAL A 126 -0.31 8.61 4.30
N ARG A 127 -1.21 8.69 3.34
CA ARG A 127 -1.23 7.80 2.18
C ARG A 127 0.09 7.89 1.39
N PHE A 128 0.56 9.09 1.12
CA PHE A 128 1.82 9.32 0.41
C PHE A 128 3.01 8.75 1.19
N PHE A 129 3.05 8.96 2.51
CA PHE A 129 4.06 8.38 3.38
C PHE A 129 4.12 6.85 3.26
N ILE A 130 2.97 6.19 3.30
CA ILE A 130 2.89 4.73 3.15
C ILE A 130 3.42 4.28 1.78
N LEU A 131 3.06 4.99 0.71
CA LEU A 131 3.46 4.66 -0.66
C LEU A 131 4.95 4.87 -0.96
N GLN A 132 5.67 5.62 -0.11
CA GLN A 132 7.12 5.80 -0.22
C GLN A 132 7.92 4.54 0.15
N SER A 133 7.29 3.56 0.75
CA SER A 133 7.88 2.27 1.08
C SER A 133 7.20 1.14 0.32
N HIS A 134 7.94 0.10 -0.02
CA HIS A 134 7.33 -1.11 -0.55
C HIS A 134 6.49 -1.77 0.54
N TYR A 135 5.28 -2.23 0.22
CA TYR A 135 4.34 -2.78 1.20
C TYR A 135 4.87 -3.99 1.99
N ARG A 136 5.85 -4.73 1.44
CA ARG A 136 6.54 -5.83 2.13
C ARG A 136 7.61 -5.37 3.11
N SER A 137 7.98 -4.09 3.09
CA SER A 137 8.98 -3.53 4.00
C SER A 137 8.33 -3.04 5.29
N THR A 138 9.07 -3.11 6.40
CA THR A 138 8.63 -2.47 7.65
C THR A 138 8.53 -0.97 7.43
N LEU A 139 7.42 -0.38 7.83
CA LEU A 139 7.18 1.06 7.79
C LEU A 139 7.36 1.65 9.17
N ASP A 140 8.40 2.47 9.36
CA ASP A 140 8.62 3.17 10.63
C ASP A 140 7.92 4.53 10.62
N PHE A 141 6.97 4.66 11.52
CA PHE A 141 6.10 5.83 11.64
C PHE A 141 6.69 6.79 12.67
N SER A 142 7.07 7.97 12.22
CA SER A 142 7.52 9.04 13.09
C SER A 142 6.96 10.38 12.64
N ASN A 143 6.91 11.35 13.55
CA ASN A 143 6.45 12.70 13.22
C ASN A 143 7.33 13.36 12.17
N GLU A 144 8.65 13.17 12.24
CA GLU A 144 9.64 13.70 11.28
C GLU A 144 9.44 13.10 9.89
N ALA A 145 9.17 11.79 9.81
CA ALA A 145 8.91 11.11 8.53
C ALA A 145 7.61 11.62 7.88
N LEU A 146 6.56 11.88 8.66
CA LEU A 146 5.32 12.48 8.16
C LEU A 146 5.52 13.90 7.67
N GLN A 147 6.29 14.73 8.39
CA GLN A 147 6.62 16.10 7.95
C GLN A 147 7.43 16.08 6.65
N ALA A 148 8.36 15.13 6.50
CA ALA A 148 9.11 14.95 5.26
C ALA A 148 8.20 14.54 4.11
N ALA A 149 7.28 13.61 4.36
CA ALA A 149 6.28 13.18 3.38
C ALA A 149 5.36 14.33 2.95
N GLU A 150 4.90 15.17 3.87
CA GLU A 150 4.08 16.34 3.59
C GLU A 150 4.80 17.32 2.64
N LYS A 151 6.07 17.62 2.93
CA LYS A 151 6.90 18.46 2.05
C LYS A 151 7.10 17.83 0.66
N GLY A 152 7.34 16.51 0.62
CA GLY A 152 7.47 15.75 -0.63
C GLY A 152 6.19 15.80 -1.46
N LEU A 153 5.06 15.52 -0.83
CA LEU A 153 3.74 15.58 -1.50
C LEU A 153 3.45 16.98 -2.05
N LYS A 154 3.74 18.02 -1.26
CA LYS A 154 3.58 19.40 -1.73
C LYS A 154 4.44 19.69 -2.97
N ARG A 155 5.68 19.23 -3.01
CA ARG A 155 6.55 19.41 -4.20
C ARG A 155 5.96 18.73 -5.45
N LEU A 156 5.36 17.55 -5.31
CA LEU A 156 4.68 16.87 -6.41
C LEU A 156 3.47 17.67 -6.90
N TRP A 157 2.64 18.17 -5.98
CA TRP A 157 1.50 19.01 -6.34
C TRP A 157 1.91 20.32 -7.00
N ASP A 158 2.89 21.03 -6.45
CA ASP A 158 3.40 22.28 -7.03
C ASP A 158 3.93 22.08 -8.46
N ALA A 159 4.57 20.94 -8.73
CA ALA A 159 5.04 20.59 -10.08
C ALA A 159 3.88 20.23 -11.01
N TYR A 160 2.92 19.45 -10.56
CA TYR A 160 1.72 19.08 -11.33
C TYR A 160 0.89 20.32 -11.70
N GLU A 161 0.63 21.20 -10.74
CA GLU A 161 -0.07 22.48 -11.00
C GLU A 161 0.72 23.36 -11.98
N GLY A 162 2.07 23.33 -11.88
CA GLY A 162 2.95 24.02 -12.81
C GLY A 162 2.75 23.61 -14.27
N LEU A 163 2.45 22.34 -14.55
CA LEU A 163 2.17 21.85 -15.90
C LEU A 163 0.92 22.48 -16.56
N SER A 164 0.00 23.02 -15.76
CA SER A 164 -1.18 23.73 -16.23
C SER A 164 -0.93 25.21 -16.53
N SER A 165 0.28 25.71 -16.25
CA SER A 165 0.64 27.13 -16.49
C SER A 165 0.69 27.44 -18.01
N PRO A 166 0.50 28.72 -18.39
CA PRO A 166 0.56 29.14 -19.80
C PRO A 166 1.89 28.80 -20.49
N ASN A 167 3.01 28.77 -19.75
CA ASN A 167 4.32 28.42 -20.28
C ASN A 167 4.37 26.98 -20.82
N TRP A 168 3.56 26.08 -20.27
CA TRP A 168 3.46 24.70 -20.70
C TRP A 168 2.34 24.50 -21.76
N THR A 169 1.44 25.45 -21.95
CA THR A 169 0.32 25.36 -22.89
C THR A 169 0.62 26.02 -24.24
N ALA A 170 1.50 27.03 -24.28
CA ALA A 170 1.76 27.81 -25.48
C ALA A 170 2.58 27.11 -26.58
N THR A 171 3.15 25.92 -26.28
CA THR A 171 4.19 25.31 -27.14
C THR A 171 3.74 24.02 -27.82
N LEU A 172 2.43 23.72 -27.89
CA LEU A 172 1.92 22.47 -28.47
C LEU A 172 1.81 22.45 -30.00
N THR A 173 2.50 23.32 -30.73
CA THR A 173 2.73 23.11 -32.16
C THR A 173 3.85 22.11 -32.33
N HIS A 174 3.67 21.10 -33.19
CA HIS A 174 4.58 19.98 -33.46
C HIS A 174 6.05 20.43 -33.50
N VAL A 175 6.76 20.27 -32.39
CA VAL A 175 8.20 20.55 -32.29
C VAL A 175 8.89 19.23 -31.99
N GLU A 176 9.88 18.88 -32.79
CA GLU A 176 10.84 17.84 -32.43
C GLU A 176 11.63 18.28 -31.21
N ALA A 177 12.10 17.34 -30.41
CA ALA A 177 12.90 17.66 -29.23
C ALA A 177 14.20 18.35 -29.61
N GLY A 178 14.47 19.51 -29.01
CA GLY A 178 15.74 20.23 -29.16
C GLY A 178 16.89 19.57 -28.41
N ASP A 179 16.59 18.72 -27.40
CA ASP A 179 17.55 17.87 -26.71
C ASP A 179 17.03 16.43 -26.68
N ALA A 180 17.50 15.64 -27.64
CA ALA A 180 17.09 14.25 -27.79
C ALA A 180 17.47 13.38 -26.58
N SER A 181 18.53 13.73 -25.83
CA SER A 181 18.96 12.95 -24.65
C SER A 181 18.05 13.20 -23.46
N LEU A 182 17.64 14.43 -23.23
CA LEU A 182 16.71 14.80 -22.18
C LEU A 182 15.30 14.25 -22.47
N ASP A 183 14.82 14.36 -23.72
CA ASP A 183 13.52 13.82 -24.12
C ASP A 183 13.46 12.31 -23.94
N ALA A 184 14.54 11.60 -24.34
CA ALA A 184 14.64 10.15 -24.14
C ALA A 184 14.65 9.78 -22.64
N GLU A 185 15.35 10.54 -21.80
CA GLU A 185 15.41 10.29 -20.37
C GLU A 185 14.04 10.49 -19.69
N VAL A 186 13.33 11.59 -20.00
CA VAL A 186 11.97 11.82 -19.49
C VAL A 186 11.03 10.69 -19.93
N ASN A 187 11.12 10.27 -21.20
CA ASN A 187 10.31 9.14 -21.67
C ASN A 187 10.68 7.82 -21.00
N ARG A 188 11.95 7.56 -20.71
CA ARG A 188 12.40 6.40 -19.92
C ARG A 188 11.73 6.38 -18.56
N LEU A 189 11.84 7.49 -17.80
CA LEU A 189 11.24 7.63 -16.47
C LEU A 189 9.73 7.36 -16.49
N LEU A 190 9.01 7.93 -17.48
CA LEU A 190 7.57 7.72 -17.65
C LEU A 190 7.23 6.26 -18.00
N ASN A 191 8.03 5.58 -18.81
CA ASN A 191 7.80 4.20 -19.21
C ASN A 191 8.02 3.22 -18.05
N GLU A 192 8.99 3.48 -17.17
CA GLU A 192 9.31 2.64 -16.02
C GLU A 192 8.22 2.67 -14.92
N ILE A 193 7.43 3.75 -14.81
CA ILE A 193 6.40 3.86 -13.77
C ILE A 193 5.41 2.68 -13.80
N PRO A 194 4.74 2.37 -14.93
CA PRO A 194 3.86 1.21 -15.00
C PRO A 194 4.61 -0.12 -14.82
N GLU A 195 5.86 -0.22 -15.23
CA GLU A 195 6.68 -1.42 -15.00
C GLU A 195 6.89 -1.67 -13.50
N PHE A 196 7.22 -0.64 -12.74
CA PHE A 196 7.37 -0.75 -11.28
C PHE A 196 6.05 -1.08 -10.57
N VAL A 197 4.93 -0.53 -11.03
CA VAL A 197 3.62 -0.89 -10.47
C VAL A 197 3.26 -2.34 -10.80
N ASN A 198 3.61 -2.83 -11.98
CA ASN A 198 3.38 -4.21 -12.40
C ASN A 198 4.36 -5.19 -11.73
N ASP A 199 5.51 -4.72 -11.26
CA ASP A 199 6.48 -5.49 -10.47
C ASP A 199 6.15 -5.40 -8.97
N ASP A 200 5.15 -6.18 -8.56
CA ASP A 200 4.74 -6.32 -7.16
C ASP A 200 4.38 -4.98 -6.47
N PHE A 201 3.72 -4.07 -7.21
CA PHE A 201 3.27 -2.77 -6.70
C PHE A 201 4.39 -1.93 -6.07
N ASN A 202 5.52 -1.84 -6.74
CA ASN A 202 6.70 -1.09 -6.25
C ASN A 202 6.48 0.44 -6.37
N THR A 203 5.60 0.96 -5.55
CA THR A 203 5.25 2.39 -5.51
C THR A 203 6.44 3.27 -5.12
N ALA A 204 7.38 2.75 -4.34
CA ALA A 204 8.57 3.49 -3.94
C ALA A 204 9.45 3.86 -5.15
N LYS A 205 9.69 2.90 -6.08
CA LYS A 205 10.41 3.18 -7.33
C LYS A 205 9.62 4.11 -8.25
N ALA A 206 8.30 3.91 -8.37
CA ALA A 206 7.46 4.79 -9.17
C ALA A 206 7.52 6.24 -8.67
N LEU A 207 7.46 6.46 -7.35
CA LEU A 207 7.61 7.78 -6.74
C LEU A 207 9.01 8.36 -6.94
N ALA A 208 10.06 7.55 -6.91
CA ALA A 208 11.42 8.03 -7.21
C ALA A 208 11.51 8.65 -8.61
N ASN A 209 10.99 7.95 -9.64
CA ASN A 209 10.93 8.48 -11.00
C ASN A 209 10.09 9.77 -11.09
N LEU A 210 8.96 9.84 -10.37
CA LEU A 210 8.17 11.07 -10.31
C LEU A 210 8.98 12.25 -9.72
N PHE A 211 9.81 12.03 -8.71
CA PHE A 211 10.66 13.08 -8.15
C PHE A 211 11.80 13.50 -9.09
N GLU A 212 12.33 12.59 -9.88
CA GLU A 212 13.29 12.95 -10.95
C GLU A 212 12.61 13.81 -12.02
N LEU A 213 11.39 13.45 -12.45
CA LEU A 213 10.59 14.27 -13.36
C LEU A 213 10.30 15.66 -12.77
N VAL A 214 9.95 15.76 -11.48
CA VAL A 214 9.74 17.05 -10.79
C VAL A 214 10.97 17.95 -10.90
N SER A 215 12.18 17.39 -10.81
CA SER A 215 13.41 18.15 -10.96
C SER A 215 13.51 18.78 -12.36
N THR A 216 13.24 17.98 -13.41
CA THR A 216 13.20 18.48 -14.80
C THR A 216 12.11 19.54 -15.00
N LEU A 217 10.91 19.30 -14.46
CA LEU A 217 9.78 20.24 -14.56
C LEU A 217 10.11 21.59 -13.91
N ASN A 218 10.73 21.59 -12.74
CA ASN A 218 11.16 22.80 -12.06
C ASN A 218 12.25 23.53 -12.86
N SER A 219 13.22 22.83 -13.44
CA SER A 219 14.25 23.43 -14.29
C SER A 219 13.67 24.11 -15.53
N VAL A 220 12.62 23.53 -16.12
CA VAL A 220 11.88 24.18 -17.21
C VAL A 220 11.11 25.41 -16.72
N LYS A 221 10.42 25.29 -15.58
CA LYS A 221 9.66 26.38 -14.95
C LYS A 221 10.57 27.59 -14.63
N ASP A 222 11.78 27.31 -14.12
CA ASP A 222 12.76 28.32 -13.72
C ASP A 222 13.57 28.87 -14.91
N GLY A 223 13.30 28.41 -16.13
CA GLY A 223 13.97 28.83 -17.35
C GLY A 223 15.39 28.33 -17.50
N LEU A 224 15.83 27.38 -16.68
CA LEU A 224 17.14 26.73 -16.77
C LEU A 224 17.22 25.76 -17.95
N ILE A 225 16.10 25.18 -18.32
CA ILE A 225 15.91 24.31 -19.47
C ILE A 225 14.79 24.90 -20.33
N SER A 226 15.02 25.03 -21.64
CA SER A 226 13.96 25.45 -22.57
C SER A 226 12.91 24.35 -22.68
N ILE A 227 11.62 24.72 -22.71
CA ILE A 227 10.54 23.75 -22.95
C ILE A 227 10.68 23.06 -24.32
N THR A 228 11.32 23.72 -25.29
CA THR A 228 11.61 23.12 -26.61
C THR A 228 12.66 22.03 -26.55
N ALA A 229 13.33 21.81 -25.42
CA ALA A 229 14.18 20.63 -25.20
C ALA A 229 13.38 19.33 -25.17
N LEU A 230 12.06 19.40 -24.88
CA LEU A 230 11.14 18.27 -24.88
C LEU A 230 10.26 18.28 -26.15
N SER A 231 9.96 17.10 -26.68
CA SER A 231 9.03 16.94 -27.79
C SER A 231 7.57 17.19 -27.34
N SER A 232 6.71 17.58 -28.26
CA SER A 232 5.30 17.79 -28.00
C SER A 232 4.61 16.53 -27.45
N SER A 233 5.04 15.35 -27.92
CA SER A 233 4.53 14.06 -27.43
C SER A 233 4.93 13.81 -25.97
N THR A 234 6.16 14.11 -25.58
CA THR A 234 6.64 14.00 -24.20
C THR A 234 5.90 14.96 -23.27
N ILE A 235 5.71 16.21 -23.70
CA ILE A 235 4.94 17.20 -22.93
C ILE A 235 3.47 16.73 -22.74
N ALA A 236 2.85 16.15 -23.76
CA ALA A 236 1.50 15.60 -23.64
C ALA A 236 1.43 14.46 -22.61
N ARG A 237 2.41 13.56 -22.61
CA ARG A 237 2.51 12.46 -21.64
C ARG A 237 2.71 12.92 -20.19
N LEU A 238 3.45 14.01 -19.97
CA LEU A 238 3.65 14.58 -18.63
C LEU A 238 2.35 15.13 -18.01
N LYS A 239 1.34 15.43 -18.85
CA LYS A 239 0.04 15.98 -18.40
C LYS A 239 -1.03 14.92 -18.15
N THR A 240 -0.78 13.66 -18.51
CA THR A 240 -1.69 12.51 -18.28
C THR A 240 -1.32 11.76 -17.03
#